data_9817cc442f19a745d478fa231b1abd0d
#
_entry.id   9817cc442f19a745d478fa231b1abd0d
#
_cell.length_a   1.000
_cell.length_b   1.000
_cell.length_c   1.000
_cell.angle_alpha   90.00
_cell.angle_beta   90.00
_cell.angle_gamma   90.00
#
_symmetry.space_group_name_H-M   'P 1'
#
loop_
_entity.id
_entity.type
_entity.pdbx_description
1 polymer ?
#
loop_
_entity_poly.entity_id
_entity_poly.type
_entity_poly.pdbx_seq_one_letter_code
_entity_poly.pdbx_strand_id
1 'polypeptide(L)'
;AGVPDLTGQAPLYPLWTLGFWQCRERYKSPDELCEVVDEYRDRKVPLDGIIQDWQYWGCDSNWNSMKFQNPRYINKMGDKEYMKYLPNGENPDARYGTPRIKSPQEMIDYIHKRNAHIMISVWASFGPWTEMYHKMDSLNALLHFETWPPKAGVKPYDPFNPVARSIYWNEMKKNIFDLGMDGWWLDSTEPDHLEIQDKDFDTKTYLGSFRRVHNAFPLMSNKGVYEHQRATTSDKRVFLLTRSSFLGQQRYASHSWSGDVVSTWEVMRKQLAAGLNYSLCGIPY
;
A
#
# COMPACT_ATOMS: atom_id res chain seq x y z
N ALA A 1 -28.51 17.92 -9.14
CA ALA A 1 -27.58 16.78 -9.09
C ALA A 1 -26.40 17.19 -8.21
N GLY A 2 -26.05 16.33 -7.24
CA GLY A 2 -24.89 16.53 -6.39
C GLY A 2 -23.62 15.98 -7.07
N VAL A 3 -22.44 16.29 -6.51
CA VAL A 3 -21.17 15.77 -7.00
C VAL A 3 -21.20 14.23 -7.13
N PRO A 4 -21.73 13.45 -6.15
CA PRO A 4 -21.81 12.00 -6.28
C PRO A 4 -22.66 11.48 -7.45
N ASP A 5 -23.65 12.24 -7.90
CA ASP A 5 -24.47 11.86 -9.06
C ASP A 5 -23.68 11.90 -10.38
N LEU A 6 -22.67 12.79 -10.44
CA LEU A 6 -21.77 12.94 -11.58
C LEU A 6 -20.56 12.02 -11.51
N THR A 7 -20.06 11.77 -10.32
CA THR A 7 -18.75 11.11 -10.08
C THR A 7 -18.86 9.69 -9.53
N GLY A 8 -20.06 9.23 -9.18
CA GLY A 8 -20.35 7.92 -8.63
C GLY A 8 -20.48 7.92 -7.10
N GLN A 9 -21.27 7.01 -6.58
CA GLN A 9 -21.54 6.84 -5.16
C GLN A 9 -20.39 6.10 -4.48
N ALA A 10 -20.07 6.49 -3.24
CA ALA A 10 -19.15 5.74 -2.39
C ALA A 10 -19.83 4.46 -1.87
N PRO A 11 -19.17 3.30 -1.93
CA PRO A 11 -19.67 2.10 -1.27
C PRO A 11 -19.52 2.21 0.25
N LEU A 12 -20.29 1.40 0.98
CA LEU A 12 -20.13 1.30 2.43
C LEU A 12 -18.79 0.65 2.78
N TYR A 13 -18.06 1.28 3.68
CA TYR A 13 -16.84 0.74 4.26
C TYR A 13 -17.14 -0.41 5.26
N PRO A 14 -16.17 -1.29 5.53
CA PRO A 14 -16.23 -2.18 6.69
C PRO A 14 -16.30 -1.37 7.99
N LEU A 15 -17.07 -1.83 8.97
CA LEU A 15 -17.28 -1.07 10.21
C LEU A 15 -15.99 -0.80 10.98
N TRP A 16 -15.05 -1.76 10.99
CA TRP A 16 -13.77 -1.64 11.68
C TRP A 16 -12.90 -0.48 11.15
N THR A 17 -13.11 -0.04 9.90
CA THR A 17 -12.34 1.06 9.31
C THR A 17 -12.71 2.43 9.89
N LEU A 18 -13.82 2.53 10.62
CA LEU A 18 -14.24 3.74 11.33
C LEU A 18 -13.66 3.83 12.75
N GLY A 19 -12.90 2.82 13.17
CA GLY A 19 -12.25 2.76 14.47
C GLY A 19 -10.80 3.24 14.44
N PHE A 20 -10.01 2.80 15.41
CA PHE A 20 -8.60 3.19 15.56
C PHE A 20 -7.68 2.17 14.90
N TRP A 21 -6.74 2.67 14.10
CA TRP A 21 -5.69 1.87 13.44
C TRP A 21 -4.32 2.30 13.96
N GLN A 22 -3.55 1.34 14.44
CA GLN A 22 -2.19 1.56 14.85
C GLN A 22 -1.24 1.34 13.68
N CYS A 23 -0.41 2.32 13.41
CA CYS A 23 0.68 2.25 12.44
C CYS A 23 1.99 2.72 13.06
N ARG A 24 3.06 2.25 12.54
CA ARG A 24 4.43 2.71 12.82
C ARG A 24 5.29 2.49 11.58
N GLU A 25 6.14 3.41 11.25
CA GLU A 25 7.27 3.18 10.36
C GLU A 25 8.43 2.61 11.18
N ARG A 26 8.69 1.35 11.13
CA ARG A 26 7.89 0.20 10.71
C ARG A 26 8.12 -0.91 11.75
N TYR A 27 7.21 -1.84 11.84
CA TYR A 27 7.44 -3.07 12.59
C TYR A 27 8.45 -3.92 11.84
N LYS A 28 9.50 -4.39 12.55
CA LYS A 28 10.63 -5.09 11.92
C LYS A 28 10.46 -6.61 11.89
N SER A 29 9.46 -7.12 12.56
CA SER A 29 9.16 -8.56 12.61
C SER A 29 7.67 -8.80 12.84
N PRO A 30 7.16 -10.01 12.53
CA PRO A 30 5.80 -10.41 12.90
C PRO A 30 5.57 -10.39 14.40
N ASP A 31 6.59 -10.76 15.19
CA ASP A 31 6.51 -10.77 16.67
C ASP A 31 6.28 -9.36 17.21
N GLU A 32 7.06 -8.37 16.76
CA GLU A 32 6.90 -6.97 17.17
C GLU A 32 5.50 -6.45 16.86
N LEU A 33 5.00 -6.74 15.66
CA LEU A 33 3.65 -6.30 15.25
C LEU A 33 2.57 -6.96 16.12
N CYS A 34 2.67 -8.26 16.39
CA CYS A 34 1.72 -8.98 17.23
C CYS A 34 1.78 -8.55 18.70
N GLU A 35 2.97 -8.24 19.22
CA GLU A 35 3.15 -7.71 20.58
C GLU A 35 2.44 -6.36 20.78
N VAL A 36 2.43 -5.51 19.78
CA VAL A 36 1.68 -4.24 19.83
C VAL A 36 0.19 -4.50 19.97
N VAL A 37 -0.37 -5.47 19.24
CA VAL A 37 -1.79 -5.84 19.38
C VAL A 37 -2.08 -6.39 20.77
N ASP A 38 -1.20 -7.23 21.31
CA ASP A 38 -1.31 -7.76 22.67
C ASP A 38 -1.31 -6.62 23.70
N GLU A 39 -0.39 -5.68 23.59
CA GLU A 39 -0.27 -4.54 24.50
C GLU A 39 -1.55 -3.67 24.52
N TYR A 40 -2.18 -3.43 23.36
CA TYR A 40 -3.49 -2.75 23.31
C TYR A 40 -4.56 -3.52 24.05
N ARG A 41 -4.60 -4.86 23.89
CA ARG A 41 -5.58 -5.72 24.57
C ARG A 41 -5.35 -5.78 26.07
N ASP A 42 -4.10 -5.94 26.49
CA ASP A 42 -3.71 -6.01 27.92
C ASP A 42 -4.03 -4.71 28.67
N ARG A 43 -3.76 -3.58 28.02
CA ARG A 43 -4.11 -2.25 28.55
C ARG A 43 -5.58 -1.88 28.39
N LYS A 44 -6.39 -2.71 27.76
CA LYS A 44 -7.81 -2.44 27.48
C LYS A 44 -8.03 -1.15 26.68
N VAL A 45 -7.08 -0.80 25.82
CA VAL A 45 -7.22 0.30 24.88
C VAL A 45 -7.87 -0.22 23.60
N PRO A 46 -8.93 0.42 23.09
CA PRO A 46 -9.56 0.01 21.85
C PRO A 46 -8.58 0.01 20.67
N LEU A 47 -8.63 -1.04 19.86
CA LEU A 47 -7.88 -1.18 18.63
C LEU A 47 -8.72 -1.97 17.63
N ASP A 48 -8.96 -1.42 16.46
CA ASP A 48 -9.71 -2.05 15.38
C ASP A 48 -8.81 -2.63 14.31
N GLY A 49 -7.68 -2.00 14.04
CA GLY A 49 -6.73 -2.47 13.04
C GLY A 49 -5.29 -2.11 13.33
N ILE A 50 -4.39 -2.87 12.71
CA ILE A 50 -2.95 -2.60 12.69
C ILE A 50 -2.46 -2.61 11.25
N ILE A 51 -1.44 -1.81 10.95
CA ILE A 51 -0.92 -1.66 9.60
C ILE A 51 0.48 -2.24 9.52
N GLN A 52 0.66 -3.20 8.61
CA GLN A 52 1.98 -3.67 8.19
C GLN A 52 2.53 -2.68 7.17
N ASP A 53 3.53 -1.93 7.59
CA ASP A 53 4.23 -0.98 6.74
C ASP A 53 5.23 -1.70 5.81
N TRP A 54 5.93 -0.94 4.98
CA TRP A 54 6.86 -1.37 3.95
C TRP A 54 8.03 -2.25 4.46
N GLN A 55 8.89 -2.73 3.53
CA GLN A 55 10.04 -3.61 3.77
C GLN A 55 9.74 -5.04 4.27
N TYR A 56 8.48 -5.49 4.33
CA TYR A 56 8.21 -6.93 4.48
C TYR A 56 8.74 -7.74 3.28
N TRP A 57 8.96 -7.08 2.15
CA TRP A 57 9.62 -7.63 0.96
C TRP A 57 11.15 -7.65 1.05
N GLY A 58 11.76 -6.97 2.02
CA GLY A 58 13.21 -6.91 2.20
C GLY A 58 13.86 -5.66 1.62
N CYS A 59 14.89 -5.84 0.79
CA CYS A 59 15.73 -4.74 0.30
C CYS A 59 15.08 -3.88 -0.79
N ASP A 60 15.71 -2.73 -1.09
CA ASP A 60 15.18 -1.73 -2.03
C ASP A 60 15.12 -2.23 -3.48
N SER A 61 16.07 -3.07 -3.91
CA SER A 61 16.01 -3.70 -5.25
C SER A 61 14.80 -4.64 -5.41
N ASN A 62 14.23 -5.11 -4.30
CA ASN A 62 13.04 -5.94 -4.26
C ASN A 62 11.78 -5.14 -3.88
N TRP A 63 11.81 -3.83 -4.04
CA TRP A 63 10.75 -2.91 -3.67
C TRP A 63 9.38 -3.36 -4.15
N ASN A 64 8.43 -3.42 -3.22
CA ASN A 64 7.04 -3.78 -3.49
C ASN A 64 6.87 -5.12 -4.26
N SER A 65 7.67 -6.12 -3.93
CA SER A 65 7.51 -7.45 -4.57
C SER A 65 6.16 -8.10 -4.30
N MET A 66 5.38 -7.55 -3.36
CA MET A 66 4.11 -8.12 -2.86
C MET A 66 4.30 -9.53 -2.27
N LYS A 67 5.50 -9.85 -1.83
CA LYS A 67 5.85 -11.11 -1.19
C LYS A 67 6.56 -10.85 0.12
N PHE A 68 6.24 -11.64 1.14
CA PHE A 68 7.00 -11.63 2.38
C PHE A 68 8.33 -12.35 2.14
N GLN A 69 9.37 -11.58 1.84
CA GLN A 69 10.72 -12.08 1.56
C GLN A 69 11.76 -11.60 2.57
N ASN A 70 11.43 -10.60 3.41
CA ASN A 70 12.27 -10.27 4.55
C ASN A 70 12.41 -11.52 5.44
N PRO A 71 13.64 -11.98 5.70
CA PRO A 71 13.90 -13.25 6.43
C PRO A 71 13.22 -13.35 7.79
N ARG A 72 12.94 -12.22 8.45
CA ARG A 72 12.24 -12.18 9.74
C ARG A 72 10.78 -12.57 9.64
N TYR A 73 10.12 -12.21 8.52
CA TYR A 73 8.69 -12.49 8.30
C TYR A 73 8.42 -13.94 7.88
N ILE A 74 9.42 -14.64 7.39
CA ILE A 74 9.29 -16.03 6.90
C ILE A 74 10.16 -17.01 7.69
N ASN A 75 10.71 -16.58 8.84
CA ASN A 75 11.58 -17.38 9.71
C ASN A 75 12.77 -18.01 8.96
N LYS A 76 13.46 -17.21 8.15
CA LYS A 76 14.60 -17.61 7.33
C LYS A 76 15.91 -16.86 7.70
N MET A 77 16.02 -16.40 8.95
CA MET A 77 17.26 -15.78 9.45
C MET A 77 18.41 -16.79 9.39
N GLY A 78 19.54 -16.34 8.79
CA GLY A 78 20.69 -17.19 8.53
C GLY A 78 20.65 -18.02 7.24
N ASP A 79 19.52 -18.09 6.55
CA ASP A 79 19.43 -18.70 5.22
C ASP A 79 20.03 -17.76 4.18
N LYS A 80 21.11 -18.19 3.51
CA LYS A 80 21.88 -17.36 2.55
C LYS A 80 21.02 -16.84 1.39
N GLU A 81 20.02 -17.61 0.96
CA GLU A 81 19.14 -17.19 -0.12
C GLU A 81 18.26 -16.01 0.31
N TYR A 82 17.76 -16.04 1.53
CA TYR A 82 16.86 -15.00 2.05
C TYR A 82 17.60 -13.82 2.68
N MET A 83 18.82 -13.99 3.19
CA MET A 83 19.57 -12.90 3.80
C MET A 83 19.86 -11.73 2.85
N LYS A 84 19.86 -11.97 1.54
CA LYS A 84 19.97 -10.91 0.52
C LYS A 84 18.77 -9.92 0.53
N TYR A 85 17.64 -10.32 1.09
CA TYR A 85 16.45 -9.49 1.22
C TYR A 85 16.39 -8.69 2.52
N LEU A 86 17.41 -8.74 3.37
CA LEU A 86 17.46 -7.83 4.52
C LEU A 86 17.50 -6.38 4.03
N PRO A 87 16.73 -5.50 4.69
CA PRO A 87 16.80 -4.07 4.40
C PRO A 87 18.21 -3.52 4.55
N ASN A 88 18.57 -2.55 3.72
CA ASN A 88 19.88 -1.92 3.76
C ASN A 88 20.18 -1.34 5.16
N GLY A 89 21.38 -1.61 5.67
CA GLY A 89 21.85 -1.15 6.98
C GLY A 89 21.29 -1.92 8.18
N GLU A 90 20.50 -2.96 7.98
CA GLU A 90 20.09 -3.83 9.08
C GLU A 90 21.16 -4.88 9.39
N ASN A 91 21.45 -5.01 10.70
CA ASN A 91 22.35 -6.06 11.16
C ASN A 91 21.64 -7.41 11.17
N PRO A 92 22.13 -8.43 10.45
CA PRO A 92 21.59 -9.78 10.49
C PRO A 92 21.65 -10.39 11.90
N ASP A 93 22.64 -9.99 12.69
CA ASP A 93 22.85 -10.47 14.08
C ASP A 93 22.02 -9.66 15.11
N ALA A 94 21.26 -8.66 14.67
CA ALA A 94 20.38 -7.92 15.58
C ALA A 94 19.36 -8.88 16.20
N ARG A 95 19.36 -8.94 17.52
CA ARG A 95 18.74 -9.93 18.39
C ARG A 95 17.22 -9.89 18.33
N TYR A 96 16.64 -10.60 17.39
CA TYR A 96 15.19 -10.86 17.36
C TYR A 96 14.82 -12.22 17.97
N GLY A 97 15.74 -12.92 18.62
CA GLY A 97 15.48 -14.21 19.23
C GLY A 97 14.99 -15.28 18.24
N THR A 98 14.50 -16.38 18.76
CA THR A 98 13.75 -17.36 17.95
C THR A 98 12.35 -16.80 17.71
N PRO A 99 11.90 -16.64 16.45
CA PRO A 99 10.58 -16.09 16.16
C PRO A 99 9.46 -16.94 16.76
N ARG A 100 8.56 -16.30 17.52
CA ARG A 100 7.32 -16.91 18.01
C ARG A 100 6.34 -17.11 16.85
N ILE A 101 6.22 -16.09 15.99
CA ILE A 101 5.41 -16.09 14.78
C ILE A 101 6.29 -16.46 13.58
N LYS A 102 5.97 -17.53 12.88
CA LYS A 102 6.88 -18.16 11.91
C LYS A 102 6.50 -17.91 10.45
N SER A 103 5.34 -17.35 10.20
CA SER A 103 4.87 -17.10 8.84
C SER A 103 3.91 -15.90 8.79
N PRO A 104 3.74 -15.28 7.61
CA PRO A 104 2.72 -14.23 7.41
C PRO A 104 1.30 -14.71 7.69
N GLN A 105 0.97 -15.95 7.34
CA GLN A 105 -0.35 -16.53 7.65
C GLN A 105 -0.58 -16.59 9.15
N GLU A 106 0.40 -17.10 9.90
CA GLU A 106 0.32 -17.17 11.37
C GLU A 106 0.18 -15.78 12.01
N MET A 107 0.86 -14.77 11.47
CA MET A 107 0.73 -13.37 11.90
C MET A 107 -0.70 -12.85 11.71
N ILE A 108 -1.26 -13.02 10.53
CA ILE A 108 -2.62 -12.57 10.20
C ILE A 108 -3.66 -13.29 11.08
N ASP A 109 -3.55 -14.62 11.19
CA ASP A 109 -4.43 -15.42 12.04
C ASP A 109 -4.35 -15.02 13.50
N TYR A 110 -3.15 -14.68 13.98
CA TYR A 110 -2.92 -14.21 15.36
C TYR A 110 -3.64 -12.90 15.65
N ILE A 111 -3.59 -11.95 14.71
CA ILE A 111 -4.26 -10.66 14.81
C ILE A 111 -5.78 -10.84 14.79
N HIS A 112 -6.30 -11.64 13.85
CA HIS A 112 -7.73 -11.94 13.76
C HIS A 112 -8.27 -12.60 15.03
N LYS A 113 -7.53 -13.55 15.63
CA LYS A 113 -7.89 -14.17 16.91
C LYS A 113 -8.00 -13.18 18.07
N ARG A 114 -7.40 -12.01 17.95
CA ARG A 114 -7.48 -10.91 18.92
C ARG A 114 -8.55 -9.88 18.58
N ASN A 115 -9.45 -10.22 17.67
CA ASN A 115 -10.50 -9.33 17.20
C ASN A 115 -9.94 -7.98 16.71
N ALA A 116 -8.88 -8.03 15.92
CA ALA A 116 -8.31 -6.89 15.20
C ALA A 116 -8.16 -7.23 13.72
N HIS A 117 -8.13 -6.22 12.87
CA HIS A 117 -7.91 -6.34 11.44
C HIS A 117 -6.48 -5.94 11.07
N ILE A 118 -6.03 -6.33 9.89
CA ILE A 118 -4.71 -5.97 9.39
C ILE A 118 -4.79 -5.40 7.99
N MET A 119 -4.09 -4.29 7.77
CA MET A 119 -3.83 -3.68 6.48
C MET A 119 -2.35 -3.78 6.16
N ILE A 120 -2.00 -3.67 4.88
CA ILE A 120 -0.62 -3.74 4.42
C ILE A 120 -0.32 -2.65 3.39
N SER A 121 0.89 -2.09 3.49
CA SER A 121 1.43 -1.14 2.52
C SER A 121 1.72 -1.84 1.19
N VAL A 122 1.19 -1.32 0.11
CA VAL A 122 1.51 -1.67 -1.28
C VAL A 122 1.74 -0.39 -2.07
N TRP A 123 2.65 -0.45 -3.04
CA TRP A 123 3.08 0.71 -3.80
C TRP A 123 2.69 0.59 -5.28
N ALA A 124 2.67 1.69 -5.98
CA ALA A 124 2.42 1.71 -7.42
C ALA A 124 3.71 1.57 -8.26
N SER A 125 4.80 1.14 -7.64
CA SER A 125 6.12 1.04 -8.26
C SER A 125 6.83 -0.24 -7.83
N PHE A 126 7.80 -0.70 -8.63
CA PHE A 126 8.48 -1.98 -8.43
C PHE A 126 9.99 -1.86 -8.57
N GLY A 127 10.71 -2.55 -7.70
CA GLY A 127 12.15 -2.71 -7.77
C GLY A 127 12.60 -3.69 -8.86
N PRO A 128 13.80 -3.51 -9.41
CA PRO A 128 14.28 -4.27 -10.58
C PRO A 128 14.49 -5.77 -10.33
N TRP A 129 14.48 -6.24 -9.09
CA TRP A 129 14.54 -7.68 -8.77
C TRP A 129 13.18 -8.34 -8.70
N THR A 130 12.09 -7.58 -8.80
CA THR A 130 10.75 -8.13 -8.66
C THR A 130 10.25 -8.76 -9.95
N GLU A 131 9.49 -9.83 -9.81
CA GLU A 131 8.78 -10.46 -10.92
C GLU A 131 7.82 -9.46 -11.59
N MET A 132 7.23 -8.58 -10.79
CA MET A 132 6.32 -7.53 -11.26
C MET A 132 7.00 -6.53 -12.18
N TYR A 133 8.23 -6.08 -11.83
CA TYR A 133 9.00 -5.20 -12.70
C TYR A 133 9.18 -5.83 -14.08
N HIS A 134 9.64 -7.08 -14.14
CA HIS A 134 9.88 -7.76 -15.41
C HIS A 134 8.59 -8.01 -16.21
N LYS A 135 7.49 -8.36 -15.56
CA LYS A 135 6.19 -8.50 -16.22
C LYS A 135 5.70 -7.19 -16.82
N MET A 136 5.79 -6.09 -16.05
CA MET A 136 5.37 -4.77 -16.52
C MET A 136 6.27 -4.25 -17.64
N ASP A 137 7.59 -4.47 -17.54
CA ASP A 137 8.56 -4.08 -18.55
C ASP A 137 8.29 -4.79 -19.89
N SER A 138 8.05 -6.11 -19.84
CA SER A 138 7.73 -6.90 -21.05
C SER A 138 6.46 -6.45 -21.79
N LEU A 139 5.58 -5.74 -21.10
CA LEU A 139 4.35 -5.16 -21.64
C LEU A 139 4.49 -3.69 -22.01
N ASN A 140 5.68 -3.09 -21.90
CA ASN A 140 5.89 -1.66 -21.95
C ASN A 140 4.93 -0.88 -21.03
N ALA A 141 4.68 -1.43 -19.85
CA ALA A 141 3.78 -0.88 -18.85
C ALA A 141 4.52 -0.36 -17.60
N LEU A 142 5.82 -0.09 -17.69
CA LEU A 142 6.58 0.72 -16.74
C LEU A 142 6.69 2.15 -17.25
N LEU A 143 6.54 3.12 -16.36
CA LEU A 143 6.85 4.51 -16.67
C LEU A 143 8.38 4.71 -16.63
N HIS A 144 8.91 5.55 -17.55
CA HIS A 144 10.37 5.67 -17.76
C HIS A 144 11.03 6.71 -16.86
N PHE A 145 10.69 6.72 -15.58
CA PHE A 145 11.37 7.52 -14.56
C PHE A 145 11.44 6.73 -13.25
N GLU A 146 12.39 7.08 -12.41
CA GLU A 146 12.57 6.46 -11.10
C GLU A 146 11.71 7.17 -10.05
N THR A 147 11.31 6.40 -9.05
CA THR A 147 10.59 6.86 -7.87
C THR A 147 11.33 6.44 -6.60
N TRP A 148 10.75 6.67 -5.43
CA TRP A 148 11.29 6.20 -4.17
C TRP A 148 11.45 4.67 -4.13
N PRO A 149 12.53 4.11 -3.53
CA PRO A 149 13.69 4.79 -2.95
C PRO A 149 14.70 5.23 -4.01
N PRO A 150 15.50 6.28 -3.73
CA PRO A 150 16.43 6.83 -4.71
C PRO A 150 17.53 5.85 -5.08
N LYS A 151 17.93 5.86 -6.35
CA LYS A 151 19.05 5.05 -6.90
C LYS A 151 18.84 3.53 -6.79
N ALA A 152 17.62 3.08 -6.55
CA ALA A 152 17.29 1.66 -6.49
C ALA A 152 16.72 1.12 -7.82
N GLY A 153 16.55 1.96 -8.83
CA GLY A 153 15.99 1.58 -10.14
C GLY A 153 14.49 1.26 -10.08
N VAL A 154 13.80 1.72 -9.05
CA VAL A 154 12.37 1.50 -8.85
C VAL A 154 11.57 2.34 -9.84
N LYS A 155 10.64 1.70 -10.56
CA LYS A 155 9.79 2.37 -11.56
C LYS A 155 8.32 2.14 -11.29
N PRO A 156 7.47 3.17 -11.49
CA PRO A 156 6.03 3.00 -11.40
C PRO A 156 5.47 2.23 -12.60
N TYR A 157 4.37 1.53 -12.37
CA TYR A 157 3.65 0.91 -13.48
C TYR A 157 2.65 1.88 -14.10
N ASP A 158 2.14 1.55 -15.28
CA ASP A 158 1.08 2.29 -15.96
C ASP A 158 -0.31 1.79 -15.54
N PRO A 159 -1.01 2.45 -14.60
CA PRO A 159 -2.34 2.04 -14.15
C PRO A 159 -3.44 2.32 -15.19
N PHE A 160 -3.13 3.07 -16.25
CA PHE A 160 -4.07 3.30 -17.35
C PHE A 160 -4.22 2.04 -18.22
N ASN A 161 -3.22 1.16 -18.23
CA ASN A 161 -3.25 -0.11 -18.93
C ASN A 161 -4.08 -1.16 -18.15
N PRO A 162 -5.23 -1.64 -18.73
CA PRO A 162 -6.08 -2.61 -18.03
C PRO A 162 -5.39 -3.95 -17.75
N VAL A 163 -4.47 -4.38 -18.64
CA VAL A 163 -3.71 -5.62 -18.44
C VAL A 163 -2.75 -5.46 -17.27
N ALA A 164 -2.08 -4.32 -17.15
CA ALA A 164 -1.20 -4.03 -16.04
C ALA A 164 -1.96 -4.03 -14.69
N ARG A 165 -3.17 -3.44 -14.62
CA ARG A 165 -4.02 -3.51 -13.42
C ARG A 165 -4.38 -4.95 -13.05
N SER A 166 -4.71 -5.79 -14.02
CA SER A 166 -5.02 -7.20 -13.78
C SER A 166 -3.81 -7.97 -13.22
N ILE A 167 -2.63 -7.74 -13.77
CA ILE A 167 -1.38 -8.34 -13.28
C ILE A 167 -1.10 -7.87 -11.85
N TYR A 168 -1.24 -6.57 -11.59
CA TYR A 168 -1.07 -5.98 -10.26
C TYR A 168 -1.96 -6.67 -9.23
N TRP A 169 -3.24 -6.78 -9.50
CA TRP A 169 -4.18 -7.46 -8.61
C TRP A 169 -3.86 -8.95 -8.44
N ASN A 170 -3.52 -9.65 -9.50
CA ASN A 170 -3.24 -11.08 -9.42
C ASN A 170 -2.07 -11.40 -8.48
N GLU A 171 -1.04 -10.55 -8.46
CA GLU A 171 0.07 -10.70 -7.50
C GLU A 171 -0.36 -10.33 -6.07
N MET A 172 -1.10 -9.25 -5.88
CA MET A 172 -1.68 -8.90 -4.59
C MET A 172 -2.54 -10.03 -4.04
N LYS A 173 -3.43 -10.57 -4.89
CA LYS A 173 -4.33 -11.65 -4.51
C LYS A 173 -3.55 -12.87 -4.04
N LYS A 174 -2.68 -13.38 -4.90
CA LYS A 174 -1.93 -14.62 -4.67
C LYS A 174 -1.05 -14.58 -3.43
N ASN A 175 -0.37 -13.45 -3.21
CA ASN A 175 0.69 -13.38 -2.20
C ASN A 175 0.25 -12.74 -0.88
N ILE A 176 -0.88 -12.01 -0.86
CA ILE A 176 -1.31 -11.21 0.28
C ILE A 176 -2.79 -11.41 0.60
N PHE A 177 -3.69 -11.20 -0.37
CA PHE A 177 -5.13 -11.29 -0.13
C PHE A 177 -5.57 -12.68 0.32
N ASP A 178 -5.05 -13.72 -0.34
CA ASP A 178 -5.37 -15.12 -0.04
C ASP A 178 -4.84 -15.56 1.35
N LEU A 179 -3.94 -14.79 1.97
CA LEU A 179 -3.52 -14.97 3.36
C LEU A 179 -4.53 -14.41 4.39
N GLY A 180 -5.56 -13.68 3.92
CA GLY A 180 -6.58 -13.10 4.80
C GLY A 180 -6.47 -11.61 5.05
N MET A 181 -5.60 -10.88 4.35
CA MET A 181 -5.44 -9.43 4.48
C MET A 181 -6.78 -8.69 4.35
N ASP A 182 -7.02 -7.68 5.20
CA ASP A 182 -8.32 -7.02 5.30
C ASP A 182 -8.42 -5.73 4.50
N GLY A 183 -7.33 -5.01 4.33
CA GLY A 183 -7.32 -3.72 3.63
C GLY A 183 -5.97 -3.37 3.05
N TRP A 184 -5.93 -2.31 2.27
CA TRP A 184 -4.78 -1.90 1.48
C TRP A 184 -4.39 -0.46 1.80
N TRP A 185 -3.11 -0.24 2.08
CA TRP A 185 -2.52 1.08 2.11
C TRP A 185 -1.74 1.29 0.80
N LEU A 186 -2.37 2.04 -0.11
CA LEU A 186 -1.81 2.36 -1.43
C LEU A 186 -0.95 3.61 -1.31
N ASP A 187 0.30 3.43 -0.96
CA ASP A 187 1.27 4.51 -0.86
C ASP A 187 1.86 4.87 -2.22
N SER A 188 2.39 6.07 -2.36
CA SER A 188 3.05 6.55 -3.58
C SER A 188 2.18 6.46 -4.84
N THR A 189 0.91 6.81 -4.73
CA THR A 189 -0.04 6.75 -5.85
C THR A 189 -0.17 8.04 -6.65
N GLU A 190 0.82 8.92 -6.59
CA GLU A 190 0.95 10.11 -7.45
C GLU A 190 1.49 9.82 -8.87
N PRO A 191 2.49 8.97 -9.12
CA PRO A 191 3.47 8.27 -8.30
C PRO A 191 4.54 9.20 -7.69
N ASP A 192 5.20 8.73 -6.61
CA ASP A 192 6.20 9.50 -5.90
C ASP A 192 7.46 9.74 -6.75
N HIS A 193 7.70 10.99 -7.11
CA HIS A 193 8.88 11.40 -7.85
C HIS A 193 9.87 12.07 -6.93
N LEU A 194 11.12 11.65 -6.97
CA LEU A 194 12.18 12.28 -6.20
C LEU A 194 12.73 13.54 -6.87
N GLU A 195 12.93 13.46 -8.17
CA GLU A 195 13.49 14.56 -8.97
C GLU A 195 12.84 14.54 -10.37
N ILE A 196 11.53 14.83 -10.41
CA ILE A 196 10.81 14.84 -11.69
C ILE A 196 11.39 15.89 -12.63
N GLN A 197 11.75 15.48 -13.82
CA GLN A 197 12.16 16.33 -14.91
C GLN A 197 10.98 16.59 -15.85
N ASP A 198 10.96 17.73 -16.53
CA ASP A 198 9.86 18.03 -17.47
C ASP A 198 9.67 16.92 -18.54
N LYS A 199 10.78 16.32 -19.01
CA LYS A 199 10.78 15.19 -19.95
C LYS A 199 10.08 13.93 -19.43
N ASP A 200 10.03 13.72 -18.11
CA ASP A 200 9.43 12.53 -17.51
C ASP A 200 7.92 12.52 -17.72
N PHE A 201 7.31 13.71 -17.81
CA PHE A 201 5.89 13.86 -18.15
C PHE A 201 5.56 13.45 -19.59
N ASP A 202 6.55 13.36 -20.48
CA ASP A 202 6.34 12.92 -21.85
C ASP A 202 6.40 11.39 -22.02
N THR A 203 6.68 10.68 -20.92
CA THR A 203 6.59 9.20 -20.86
C THR A 203 5.25 8.74 -21.40
N LYS A 204 5.31 7.76 -22.28
CA LYS A 204 4.11 7.18 -22.91
C LYS A 204 3.37 6.29 -21.91
N THR A 205 2.06 6.48 -21.82
CA THR A 205 1.14 5.61 -21.10
C THR A 205 0.16 4.96 -22.10
N TYR A 206 -0.66 4.03 -21.61
CA TYR A 206 -1.74 3.41 -22.42
C TYR A 206 -2.73 4.44 -23.00
N LEU A 207 -2.96 5.56 -22.30
CA LEU A 207 -3.88 6.62 -22.73
C LEU A 207 -3.19 7.85 -23.34
N GLY A 208 -1.91 7.77 -23.69
CA GLY A 208 -1.14 8.87 -24.26
C GLY A 208 0.04 9.29 -23.39
N SER A 209 0.45 10.57 -23.40
CA SER A 209 1.55 11.03 -22.56
C SER A 209 1.14 11.11 -21.09
N PHE A 210 2.07 10.83 -20.20
CA PHE A 210 1.84 10.97 -18.74
C PHE A 210 1.43 12.40 -18.37
N ARG A 211 2.01 13.41 -19.04
CA ARG A 211 1.62 14.83 -18.91
C ARG A 211 0.11 15.06 -19.01
N ARG A 212 -0.54 14.35 -19.91
CA ARG A 212 -2.00 14.47 -20.14
C ARG A 212 -2.83 13.82 -19.05
N VAL A 213 -2.35 12.74 -18.44
CA VAL A 213 -3.18 11.85 -17.63
C VAL A 213 -2.72 11.71 -16.17
N HIS A 214 -1.55 12.26 -15.80
CA HIS A 214 -0.90 11.97 -14.49
C HIS A 214 -1.79 12.25 -13.28
N ASN A 215 -2.59 13.32 -13.30
CA ASN A 215 -3.49 13.63 -12.18
C ASN A 215 -4.54 12.52 -11.92
N ALA A 216 -4.86 11.72 -12.92
CA ALA A 216 -5.79 10.60 -12.79
C ALA A 216 -5.09 9.27 -12.40
N PHE A 217 -3.79 9.30 -12.14
CA PHE A 217 -3.02 8.11 -11.73
C PHE A 217 -3.64 7.43 -10.50
N PRO A 218 -3.93 8.15 -9.39
CA PRO A 218 -4.53 7.54 -8.21
C PRO A 218 -5.92 6.94 -8.48
N LEU A 219 -6.73 7.62 -9.28
CA LEU A 219 -8.05 7.12 -9.67
C LEU A 219 -7.95 5.75 -10.37
N MET A 220 -6.99 5.60 -11.28
CA MET A 220 -6.84 4.36 -12.06
C MET A 220 -6.17 3.24 -11.25
N SER A 221 -5.24 3.58 -10.35
CA SER A 221 -4.66 2.61 -9.40
C SER A 221 -5.74 2.06 -8.47
N ASN A 222 -6.52 2.93 -7.84
CA ASN A 222 -7.61 2.53 -6.94
C ASN A 222 -8.70 1.73 -7.67
N LYS A 223 -9.09 2.17 -8.89
CA LYS A 223 -10.01 1.43 -9.75
C LYS A 223 -9.55 -0.01 -9.94
N GLY A 224 -8.27 -0.20 -10.27
CA GLY A 224 -7.71 -1.52 -10.53
C GLY A 224 -7.89 -2.46 -9.33
N VAL A 225 -7.49 -2.02 -8.14
CA VAL A 225 -7.60 -2.84 -6.92
C VAL A 225 -9.08 -3.10 -6.58
N TYR A 226 -9.90 -2.06 -6.57
CA TYR A 226 -11.31 -2.18 -6.18
C TYR A 226 -12.08 -3.14 -7.10
N GLU A 227 -12.05 -2.92 -8.41
CA GLU A 227 -12.84 -3.71 -9.35
C GLU A 227 -12.42 -5.18 -9.37
N HIS A 228 -11.12 -5.45 -9.30
CA HIS A 228 -10.62 -6.83 -9.30
C HIS A 228 -10.90 -7.54 -7.95
N GLN A 229 -10.81 -6.86 -6.82
CA GLN A 229 -11.19 -7.47 -5.54
C GLN A 229 -12.69 -7.76 -5.52
N ARG A 230 -13.54 -6.84 -5.98
CA ARG A 230 -14.98 -7.08 -6.08
C ARG A 230 -15.35 -8.22 -7.03
N ALA A 231 -14.60 -8.38 -8.11
CA ALA A 231 -14.76 -9.51 -9.02
C ALA A 231 -14.27 -10.84 -8.41
N THR A 232 -13.35 -10.78 -7.45
CA THR A 232 -12.83 -11.96 -6.74
C THR A 232 -13.81 -12.49 -5.70
N THR A 233 -14.44 -11.59 -4.91
CA THR A 233 -15.39 -11.97 -3.85
C THR A 233 -16.37 -10.85 -3.50
N SER A 234 -17.57 -11.24 -3.11
CA SER A 234 -18.56 -10.35 -2.50
C SER A 234 -18.54 -10.34 -0.96
N ASP A 235 -17.81 -11.28 -0.35
CA ASP A 235 -17.89 -11.54 1.10
C ASP A 235 -17.14 -10.51 1.95
N LYS A 236 -16.15 -9.85 1.34
CA LYS A 236 -15.32 -8.85 2.00
C LYS A 236 -15.48 -7.49 1.31
N ARG A 237 -15.88 -6.46 2.06
CA ARG A 237 -15.89 -5.08 1.57
C ARG A 237 -14.46 -4.63 1.31
N VAL A 238 -14.27 -3.86 0.24
CA VAL A 238 -12.97 -3.28 -0.11
C VAL A 238 -12.73 -2.05 0.76
N PHE A 239 -11.49 -1.86 1.19
CA PHE A 239 -11.03 -0.64 1.83
C PHE A 239 -9.63 -0.28 1.33
N LEU A 240 -9.50 0.93 0.80
CA LEU A 240 -8.26 1.47 0.24
C LEU A 240 -7.92 2.78 0.97
N LEU A 241 -6.77 2.82 1.61
CA LEU A 241 -6.15 4.06 2.10
C LEU A 241 -5.11 4.49 1.07
N THR A 242 -5.21 5.70 0.52
CA THR A 242 -4.34 6.17 -0.56
C THR A 242 -3.83 7.59 -0.31
N ARG A 243 -2.56 7.86 -0.66
CA ARG A 243 -1.93 9.16 -0.41
C ARG A 243 -2.43 10.27 -1.32
N SER A 244 -2.91 9.94 -2.48
CA SER A 244 -3.37 10.93 -3.47
C SER A 244 -4.78 10.66 -3.95
N SER A 245 -5.41 11.67 -4.52
CA SER A 245 -6.82 11.62 -4.88
C SER A 245 -7.11 12.32 -6.19
N PHE A 246 -8.15 11.84 -6.85
CA PHE A 246 -8.76 12.48 -8.01
C PHE A 246 -10.28 12.40 -7.90
N LEU A 247 -10.97 13.37 -8.48
CA LEU A 247 -12.43 13.45 -8.43
C LEU A 247 -13.10 12.15 -8.91
N GLY A 248 -14.02 11.63 -8.13
CA GLY A 248 -14.71 10.36 -8.42
C GLY A 248 -14.06 9.13 -7.79
N GLN A 249 -12.94 9.27 -7.07
CA GLN A 249 -12.22 8.17 -6.46
C GLN A 249 -12.99 7.49 -5.33
N GLN A 250 -13.91 8.21 -4.66
CA GLN A 250 -14.76 7.68 -3.60
C GLN A 250 -15.53 6.41 -4.01
N ARG A 251 -15.90 6.28 -5.29
CA ARG A 251 -16.62 5.09 -5.81
C ARG A 251 -15.82 3.78 -5.75
N TYR A 252 -14.52 3.89 -5.51
CA TYR A 252 -13.62 2.74 -5.40
C TYR A 252 -13.24 2.42 -3.95
N ALA A 253 -14.11 2.76 -2.99
CA ALA A 253 -13.87 2.55 -1.56
C ALA A 253 -12.55 3.15 -1.05
N SER A 254 -12.18 4.28 -1.61
CA SER A 254 -10.92 4.97 -1.36
C SER A 254 -11.08 6.00 -0.25
N HIS A 255 -10.13 6.00 0.68
CA HIS A 255 -9.96 6.98 1.74
C HIS A 255 -8.59 7.61 1.61
N SER A 256 -8.47 8.91 1.77
CA SER A 256 -7.20 9.61 1.58
C SER A 256 -6.63 10.12 2.90
N TRP A 257 -5.31 10.20 2.97
CA TRP A 257 -4.60 10.94 4.02
C TRP A 257 -3.67 11.98 3.36
N SER A 258 -3.19 12.90 4.15
CA SER A 258 -2.39 14.05 3.69
C SER A 258 -0.91 13.76 3.40
N GLY A 259 -0.49 12.52 3.45
CA GLY A 259 0.93 12.15 3.32
C GLY A 259 1.75 12.45 4.59
N ASP A 260 3.07 12.47 4.44
CA ASP A 260 4.00 12.74 5.51
C ASP A 260 4.02 14.24 5.83
N VAL A 261 3.40 14.61 6.92
CA VAL A 261 3.25 16.01 7.35
C VAL A 261 4.02 16.28 8.64
N VAL A 262 4.53 17.51 8.76
CA VAL A 262 5.20 17.96 9.99
C VAL A 262 4.17 18.22 11.08
N SER A 263 4.40 17.70 12.30
CA SER A 263 3.52 17.85 13.45
C SER A 263 3.62 19.25 14.07
N THR A 264 2.98 20.24 13.43
CA THR A 264 2.90 21.62 13.91
C THR A 264 1.45 22.11 13.96
N TRP A 265 1.16 23.13 14.78
CA TRP A 265 -0.15 23.77 14.83
C TRP A 265 -0.57 24.40 13.50
N GLU A 266 0.39 24.92 12.74
CA GLU A 266 0.14 25.46 11.41
C GLU A 266 -0.35 24.38 10.46
N VAL A 267 0.35 23.26 10.41
CA VAL A 267 -0.03 22.12 9.57
C VAL A 267 -1.39 21.57 10.00
N MET A 268 -1.66 21.43 11.30
CA MET A 268 -2.96 20.99 11.80
C MET A 268 -4.12 21.88 11.29
N ARG A 269 -3.94 23.20 11.30
CA ARG A 269 -4.95 24.13 10.75
C ARG A 269 -5.16 23.95 9.26
N LYS A 270 -4.07 23.72 8.50
CA LYS A 270 -4.15 23.45 7.05
C LYS A 270 -4.86 22.11 6.77
N GLN A 271 -4.64 21.11 7.62
CA GLN A 271 -5.33 19.81 7.51
C GLN A 271 -6.84 19.93 7.67
N LEU A 272 -7.31 20.76 8.61
CA LEU A 272 -8.76 21.01 8.77
C LEU A 272 -9.37 21.60 7.50
N ALA A 273 -8.72 22.59 6.90
CA ALA A 273 -9.18 23.20 5.65
C ALA A 273 -9.14 22.20 4.47
N ALA A 274 -8.07 21.39 4.39
CA ALA A 274 -7.94 20.35 3.39
C ALA A 274 -9.05 19.31 3.49
N GLY A 275 -9.34 18.81 4.70
CA GLY A 275 -10.40 17.82 4.94
C GLY A 275 -11.78 18.34 4.51
N LEU A 276 -12.10 19.61 4.78
CA LEU A 276 -13.34 20.23 4.31
C LEU A 276 -13.42 20.25 2.78
N ASN A 277 -12.33 20.61 2.10
CA ASN A 277 -12.29 20.62 0.63
C ASN A 277 -12.41 19.21 0.01
N TYR A 278 -11.76 18.21 0.60
CA TYR A 278 -11.92 16.81 0.20
C TYR A 278 -13.37 16.36 0.35
N SER A 279 -13.99 16.66 1.49
CA SER A 279 -15.39 16.32 1.77
C SER A 279 -16.36 16.97 0.78
N LEU A 280 -16.12 18.23 0.38
CA LEU A 280 -16.92 18.90 -0.65
C LEU A 280 -16.85 18.19 -2.00
N CYS A 281 -15.72 17.55 -2.32
CA CYS A 281 -15.55 16.76 -3.52
C CYS A 281 -16.08 15.32 -3.37
N GLY A 282 -16.61 14.95 -2.19
CA GLY A 282 -17.10 13.61 -1.89
C GLY A 282 -15.98 12.59 -1.63
N ILE A 283 -14.74 13.05 -1.45
CA ILE A 283 -13.59 12.18 -1.17
C ILE A 283 -13.43 12.06 0.35
N PRO A 284 -13.48 10.85 0.92
CA PRO A 284 -13.20 10.63 2.34
C PRO A 284 -11.74 10.96 2.68
N TYR A 285 -11.54 11.64 3.81
CA TYR A 285 -10.24 12.17 4.20
C TYR A 285 -9.98 11.95 5.70
#